data_ca6458fab71238d1a13b0d4d2ccab9ec
#
_entry.id   ca6458fab71238d1a13b0d4d2ccab9ec
#
_cell.length_a   1.000
_cell.length_b   1.000
_cell.length_c   1.000
_cell.angle_alpha   90.00
_cell.angle_beta   90.00
_cell.angle_gamma   90.00
#
_symmetry.space_group_name_H-M   'P 1'
#
loop_
_entity.id
_entity.type
_entity.pdbx_description
1 polymer ?
#
loop_
_entity_poly.entity_id
_entity_poly.type
_entity_poly.pdbx_seq_one_letter_code
_entity_poly.pdbx_strand_id
1 'polypeptide(L)'
;MSDKAEPGAKVKEYFAGTQMKKLISLIKVIIFCGILSVSIYGITVALLPRIPDFYKEEHWDVVFFGTSQSYCTFDPEIFDDYNLKTYNRGRQQQTMNYTYYYVKDALDNSDIDVVVLEIFGMFYDEDDTGFTSEGVRDSSLNDLRY
;
A
#
# COMPACT_ATOMS: atom_id res chain seq x y z
N MET A 1 -11.74 51.50 57.00
CA MET A 1 -11.11 51.75 55.71
C MET A 1 -11.63 50.70 54.75
N SER A 2 -12.59 51.11 53.92
CA SER A 2 -13.25 50.19 52.99
C SER A 2 -12.49 50.21 51.68
N ASP A 3 -11.88 49.08 51.34
CA ASP A 3 -11.12 48.92 50.13
C ASP A 3 -12.12 48.72 48.97
N LYS A 4 -12.50 49.82 48.30
CA LYS A 4 -13.35 49.80 47.10
C LYS A 4 -12.43 49.47 45.93
N ALA A 5 -12.27 48.17 45.64
CA ALA A 5 -11.68 47.74 44.39
C ALA A 5 -12.44 48.38 43.20
N GLU A 6 -11.72 49.14 42.35
CA GLU A 6 -12.28 49.82 41.21
C GLU A 6 -13.00 48.82 40.24
N PRO A 7 -14.23 49.10 39.87
CA PRO A 7 -15.01 48.20 38.99
C PRO A 7 -14.32 47.91 37.65
N GLY A 8 -13.46 48.80 37.15
CA GLY A 8 -12.71 48.63 35.94
C GLY A 8 -11.60 47.55 35.95
N ALA A 9 -11.04 47.28 37.12
CA ALA A 9 -10.00 46.26 37.25
C ALA A 9 -10.56 44.84 37.08
N LYS A 10 -11.72 44.53 37.64
CA LYS A 10 -12.40 43.23 37.49
C LYS A 10 -12.86 42.95 36.08
N VAL A 11 -13.28 43.97 35.35
CA VAL A 11 -13.68 43.83 33.94
C VAL A 11 -12.47 43.54 33.03
N LYS A 12 -11.34 44.21 33.25
CA LYS A 12 -10.10 43.93 32.53
C LYS A 12 -9.58 42.47 32.80
N GLU A 13 -9.64 42.02 34.02
CA GLU A 13 -9.24 40.67 34.40
C GLU A 13 -10.14 39.60 33.77
N TYR A 14 -11.45 39.81 33.73
CA TYR A 14 -12.41 38.95 33.05
C TYR A 14 -12.16 38.86 31.54
N PHE A 15 -11.90 39.97 30.86
CA PHE A 15 -11.58 40.01 29.43
C PHE A 15 -10.24 39.30 29.15
N ALA A 16 -9.20 39.52 29.96
CA ALA A 16 -7.91 38.85 29.82
C ALA A 16 -8.05 37.34 30.01
N GLY A 17 -8.81 36.87 30.97
CA GLY A 17 -9.07 35.45 31.19
C GLY A 17 -9.83 34.80 30.04
N THR A 18 -10.77 35.52 29.44
CA THR A 18 -11.55 35.03 28.27
C THR A 18 -10.68 34.93 27.03
N GLN A 19 -9.82 35.90 26.78
CA GLN A 19 -8.88 35.88 25.66
C GLN A 19 -7.86 34.76 25.81
N MET A 20 -7.34 34.54 27.00
CA MET A 20 -6.40 33.46 27.30
C MET A 20 -7.03 32.08 27.08
N LYS A 21 -8.29 31.87 27.45
CA LYS A 21 -9.02 30.61 27.16
C LYS A 21 -9.19 30.38 25.68
N LYS A 22 -9.51 31.42 24.89
CA LYS A 22 -9.60 31.32 23.44
C LYS A 22 -8.25 30.96 22.80
N LEU A 23 -7.17 31.60 23.28
CA LEU A 23 -5.82 31.32 22.78
C LEU A 23 -5.40 29.87 23.06
N ILE A 24 -5.65 29.37 24.29
CA ILE A 24 -5.37 27.98 24.66
C ILE A 24 -6.18 27.01 23.79
N SER A 25 -7.46 27.33 23.54
CA SER A 25 -8.30 26.52 22.65
C SER A 25 -7.75 26.48 21.23
N LEU A 26 -7.31 27.62 20.70
CA LEU A 26 -6.71 27.70 19.36
C LEU A 26 -5.43 26.86 19.27
N ILE A 27 -4.55 26.96 20.27
CA ILE A 27 -3.33 26.16 20.35
C ILE A 27 -3.64 24.65 20.34
N LYS A 28 -4.65 24.22 21.12
CA LYS A 28 -5.07 22.81 21.12
C LYS A 28 -5.54 22.33 19.74
N VAL A 29 -6.31 23.15 19.04
CA VAL A 29 -6.77 22.84 17.67
C VAL A 29 -5.58 22.73 16.71
N ILE A 30 -4.63 23.65 16.78
CA ILE A 30 -3.42 23.62 15.93
C ILE A 30 -2.61 22.35 16.18
N ILE A 31 -2.39 22.00 17.46
CA ILE A 31 -1.68 20.76 17.84
C ILE A 31 -2.41 19.53 17.32
N PHE A 32 -3.73 19.48 17.51
CA PHE A 32 -4.55 18.36 17.02
C PHE A 32 -4.47 18.22 15.50
N CYS A 33 -4.63 19.31 14.77
CA CYS A 33 -4.49 19.30 13.31
C CYS A 33 -3.09 18.88 12.86
N GLY A 34 -2.05 19.30 13.58
CA GLY A 34 -0.67 18.89 13.30
C GLY A 34 -0.48 17.38 13.47
N ILE A 35 -0.92 16.81 14.58
CA ILE A 35 -0.86 15.37 14.83
C ILE A 35 -1.65 14.59 13.78
N LEU A 36 -2.86 15.06 13.46
CA LEU A 36 -3.72 14.43 12.46
C LEU A 36 -3.05 14.42 11.07
N SER A 37 -2.46 15.56 10.67
CA SER A 37 -1.76 15.68 9.38
C SER A 37 -0.56 14.73 9.28
N VAL A 38 0.24 14.64 10.34
CA VAL A 38 1.40 13.72 10.40
C VAL A 38 0.92 12.26 10.34
N SER A 39 -0.17 11.94 11.05
CA SER A 39 -0.73 10.59 11.04
C SER A 39 -1.25 10.21 9.65
N ILE A 40 -2.01 11.10 8.99
CA ILE A 40 -2.50 10.86 7.62
C ILE A 40 -1.33 10.70 6.66
N TYR A 41 -0.32 11.57 6.73
CA TYR A 41 0.88 11.46 5.89
C TYR A 41 1.59 10.12 6.10
N GLY A 42 1.80 9.71 7.35
CA GLY A 42 2.45 8.43 7.68
C GLY A 42 1.66 7.22 7.14
N ILE A 43 0.34 7.23 7.29
CA ILE A 43 -0.54 6.19 6.75
C ILE A 43 -0.47 6.18 5.22
N THR A 44 -0.54 7.36 4.58
CA THR A 44 -0.47 7.47 3.13
C THR A 44 0.84 6.89 2.60
N VAL A 45 1.98 7.28 3.18
CA VAL A 45 3.29 6.75 2.77
C VAL A 45 3.40 5.23 3.00
N ALA A 46 2.83 4.73 4.10
CA ALA A 46 2.83 3.29 4.38
C ALA A 46 1.96 2.47 3.43
N LEU A 47 0.86 3.07 2.92
CA LEU A 47 -0.08 2.43 2.02
C LEU A 47 0.22 2.70 0.53
N LEU A 48 1.14 3.64 0.23
CA LEU A 48 1.56 3.83 -1.17
C LEU A 48 2.11 2.51 -1.72
N PRO A 49 1.58 2.05 -2.87
CA PRO A 49 2.09 0.85 -3.49
C PRO A 49 3.59 1.03 -3.78
N ARG A 50 4.40 0.13 -3.23
CA ARG A 50 5.81 0.07 -3.58
C ARG A 50 5.90 -0.50 -4.98
N ILE A 51 6.80 0.07 -5.80
CA ILE A 51 7.14 -0.55 -7.08
C ILE A 51 7.61 -1.97 -6.77
N PRO A 52 6.95 -3.02 -7.27
CA PRO A 52 7.37 -4.39 -7.05
C PRO A 52 8.84 -4.57 -7.43
N ASP A 53 9.55 -5.44 -6.71
CA ASP A 53 10.97 -5.70 -6.96
C ASP A 53 11.21 -6.19 -8.38
N PHE A 54 10.21 -6.82 -8.97
CA PHE A 54 10.21 -7.24 -10.38
C PHE A 54 10.60 -6.11 -11.35
N TYR A 55 10.07 -4.91 -11.18
CA TYR A 55 10.33 -3.79 -12.10
C TYR A 55 11.61 -3.00 -11.78
N LYS A 56 12.37 -3.44 -10.78
CA LYS A 56 13.69 -2.85 -10.48
C LYS A 56 14.80 -3.40 -11.37
N GLU A 57 14.51 -4.54 -12.02
CA GLU A 57 15.43 -5.25 -12.87
C GLU A 57 14.95 -5.18 -14.31
N GLU A 58 15.90 -5.00 -15.22
CA GLU A 58 15.63 -4.91 -16.66
C GLU A 58 15.58 -6.29 -17.33
N HIS A 59 16.28 -7.28 -16.74
CA HIS A 59 16.41 -8.62 -17.29
C HIS A 59 16.20 -9.71 -16.23
N TRP A 60 15.51 -10.79 -16.64
CA TRP A 60 15.29 -11.99 -15.86
C TRP A 60 15.56 -13.25 -16.67
N ASP A 61 16.37 -14.17 -16.13
CA ASP A 61 16.60 -15.47 -16.81
C ASP A 61 15.30 -16.31 -16.78
N VAL A 62 14.60 -16.37 -15.63
CA VAL A 62 13.35 -17.13 -15.52
C VAL A 62 12.34 -16.41 -14.67
N VAL A 63 11.10 -16.29 -15.16
CA VAL A 63 9.97 -15.77 -14.38
C VAL A 63 8.87 -16.81 -14.28
N PHE A 64 8.45 -17.09 -13.04
CA PHE A 64 7.38 -18.03 -12.72
C PHE A 64 6.06 -17.30 -12.55
N PHE A 65 4.99 -17.85 -13.14
CA PHE A 65 3.62 -17.35 -13.02
C PHE A 65 2.68 -18.49 -12.63
N GLY A 66 1.62 -18.17 -11.91
CA GLY A 66 0.61 -19.15 -11.55
C GLY A 66 -0.07 -18.83 -10.22
N THR A 67 -0.66 -19.85 -9.63
CA THR A 67 -1.41 -19.78 -8.38
C THR A 67 -0.47 -19.79 -7.16
N SER A 68 -1.04 -20.00 -5.97
CA SER A 68 -0.27 -20.24 -4.75
C SER A 68 0.70 -21.43 -4.86
N GLN A 69 0.43 -22.36 -5.74
CA GLN A 69 1.33 -23.50 -5.97
C GLN A 69 2.64 -23.05 -6.62
N SER A 70 2.60 -22.05 -7.51
CA SER A 70 3.80 -21.48 -8.10
C SER A 70 4.74 -20.91 -7.01
N TYR A 71 4.26 -20.01 -6.16
CA TYR A 71 5.15 -19.40 -5.16
C TYR A 71 5.51 -20.32 -3.98
N CYS A 72 4.75 -21.40 -3.77
CA CYS A 72 5.10 -22.41 -2.79
C CYS A 72 6.10 -23.44 -3.32
N THR A 73 6.19 -23.61 -4.65
CA THR A 73 7.01 -24.65 -5.28
C THR A 73 8.34 -24.10 -5.81
N PHE A 74 8.30 -22.91 -6.41
CA PHE A 74 9.46 -22.29 -7.03
C PHE A 74 10.00 -21.17 -6.14
N ASP A 75 11.07 -21.49 -5.40
CA ASP A 75 11.78 -20.53 -4.57
C ASP A 75 12.91 -19.88 -5.40
N PRO A 76 12.86 -18.58 -5.68
CA PRO A 76 13.91 -17.89 -6.41
C PRO A 76 15.30 -18.04 -5.79
N GLU A 77 15.41 -18.09 -4.46
CA GLU A 77 16.70 -18.19 -3.76
C GLU A 77 17.46 -19.47 -4.11
N ILE A 78 16.75 -20.57 -4.44
CA ILE A 78 17.39 -21.83 -4.85
C ILE A 78 18.07 -21.67 -6.22
N PHE A 79 17.54 -20.82 -7.09
CA PHE A 79 18.09 -20.60 -8.43
C PHE A 79 19.33 -19.70 -8.41
N ASP A 80 19.52 -18.90 -7.36
CA ASP A 80 20.72 -18.09 -7.17
C ASP A 80 21.98 -18.95 -7.09
N ASP A 81 21.90 -20.17 -6.53
CA ASP A 81 22.99 -21.13 -6.48
C ASP A 81 23.47 -21.58 -7.89
N TYR A 82 22.59 -21.45 -8.89
CA TYR A 82 22.87 -21.75 -10.28
C TYR A 82 23.20 -20.49 -11.10
N ASN A 83 23.33 -19.34 -10.42
CA ASN A 83 23.59 -18.04 -11.04
C ASN A 83 22.49 -17.64 -12.04
N LEU A 84 21.25 -18.03 -11.77
CA LEU A 84 20.06 -17.66 -12.53
C LEU A 84 19.27 -16.60 -11.78
N LYS A 85 19.02 -15.50 -12.45
CA LYS A 85 18.21 -14.39 -11.94
C LYS A 85 16.74 -14.70 -12.16
N THR A 86 16.05 -15.07 -11.08
CA THR A 86 14.67 -15.54 -11.20
C THR A 86 13.70 -14.71 -10.37
N TYR A 87 12.45 -14.68 -10.78
CA TYR A 87 11.38 -14.02 -10.05
C TYR A 87 10.09 -14.84 -10.06
N ASN A 88 9.36 -14.86 -8.95
CA ASN A 88 8.09 -15.57 -8.87
C ASN A 88 6.93 -14.57 -8.73
N ARG A 89 6.10 -14.47 -9.77
CA ARG A 89 4.88 -13.65 -9.83
C ARG A 89 3.60 -14.45 -9.56
N GLY A 90 3.71 -15.67 -9.03
CA GLY A 90 2.57 -16.46 -8.60
C GLY A 90 1.79 -15.78 -7.47
N ARG A 91 0.46 -15.90 -7.52
CA ARG A 91 -0.45 -15.29 -6.55
C ARG A 91 -1.51 -16.27 -6.08
N GLN A 92 -1.97 -16.08 -4.84
CA GLN A 92 -3.05 -16.89 -4.31
C GLN A 92 -4.31 -16.75 -5.18
N GLN A 93 -4.90 -17.89 -5.58
CA GLN A 93 -6.13 -17.96 -6.38
C GLN A 93 -6.08 -17.20 -7.72
N GLN A 94 -4.90 -17.07 -8.30
CA GLN A 94 -4.72 -16.42 -9.59
C GLN A 94 -5.39 -17.23 -10.70
N THR A 95 -6.37 -16.64 -11.37
CA THR A 95 -7.03 -17.24 -12.53
C THR A 95 -6.17 -17.13 -13.79
N MET A 96 -6.48 -17.90 -14.84
CA MET A 96 -5.75 -17.83 -16.12
C MET A 96 -5.89 -16.47 -16.80
N ASN A 97 -7.01 -15.79 -16.63
CA ASN A 97 -7.19 -14.43 -17.13
C ASN A 97 -6.18 -13.46 -16.51
N TYR A 98 -6.03 -13.50 -15.19
CA TYR A 98 -5.03 -12.68 -14.51
C TYR A 98 -3.61 -13.08 -14.89
N THR A 99 -3.34 -14.38 -14.98
CA THR A 99 -2.03 -14.89 -15.42
C THR A 99 -1.67 -14.34 -16.79
N TYR A 100 -2.62 -14.30 -17.72
CA TYR A 100 -2.40 -13.71 -19.05
C TYR A 100 -1.96 -12.24 -18.97
N TYR A 101 -2.64 -11.41 -18.17
CA TYR A 101 -2.28 -10.00 -18.02
C TYR A 101 -0.94 -9.82 -17.31
N TYR A 102 -0.62 -10.65 -16.30
CA TYR A 102 0.68 -10.61 -15.63
C TYR A 102 1.84 -11.00 -16.55
N VAL A 103 1.66 -12.03 -17.35
CA VAL A 103 2.66 -12.44 -18.37
C VAL A 103 2.84 -11.34 -19.39
N LYS A 104 1.73 -10.80 -19.90
CA LYS A 104 1.79 -9.70 -20.87
C LYS A 104 2.51 -8.47 -20.30
N ASP A 105 2.14 -8.04 -19.11
CA ASP A 105 2.77 -6.91 -18.43
C ASP A 105 4.27 -7.16 -18.19
N ALA A 106 4.65 -8.37 -17.80
CA ALA A 106 6.04 -8.74 -17.60
C ALA A 106 6.86 -8.65 -18.89
N LEU A 107 6.34 -9.18 -19.99
CA LEU A 107 7.00 -9.15 -21.29
C LEU A 107 7.06 -7.74 -21.90
N ASP A 108 6.08 -6.89 -21.60
CA ASP A 108 6.06 -5.50 -22.07
C ASP A 108 7.06 -4.60 -21.31
N ASN A 109 7.49 -4.99 -20.07
CA ASN A 109 8.28 -4.14 -19.18
C ASN A 109 9.66 -4.71 -18.79
N SER A 110 9.97 -5.96 -19.13
CA SER A 110 11.25 -6.60 -18.79
C SER A 110 11.68 -7.57 -19.89
N ASP A 111 12.98 -7.73 -20.04
CA ASP A 111 13.57 -8.76 -20.89
C ASP A 111 13.58 -10.08 -20.12
N ILE A 112 12.94 -11.13 -20.65
CA ILE A 112 12.75 -12.41 -19.98
C ILE A 112 13.12 -13.54 -20.93
N ASP A 113 14.11 -14.35 -20.56
CA ASP A 113 14.55 -15.49 -21.37
C ASP A 113 13.54 -16.64 -21.33
N VAL A 114 13.02 -16.97 -20.14
CA VAL A 114 12.13 -18.10 -19.96
C VAL A 114 10.93 -17.72 -19.06
N VAL A 115 9.73 -17.99 -19.57
CA VAL A 115 8.48 -17.91 -18.79
C VAL A 115 8.05 -19.31 -18.40
N VAL A 116 7.90 -19.56 -17.10
CA VAL A 116 7.36 -20.81 -16.56
C VAL A 116 5.94 -20.56 -16.08
N LEU A 117 4.98 -21.27 -16.66
CA LEU A 117 3.58 -21.13 -16.34
C LEU A 117 3.06 -22.34 -15.57
N GLU A 118 2.65 -22.13 -14.33
CA GLU A 118 1.89 -23.08 -13.55
C GLU A 118 0.42 -22.99 -13.96
N ILE A 119 -0.17 -24.11 -14.40
CA ILE A 119 -1.48 -24.13 -15.06
C ILE A 119 -2.62 -24.56 -14.15
N PHE A 120 -2.40 -24.75 -12.85
CA PHE A 120 -3.45 -25.15 -11.91
C PHE A 120 -4.62 -24.16 -11.86
N GLY A 121 -4.33 -22.87 -12.13
CA GLY A 121 -5.36 -21.83 -12.26
C GLY A 121 -6.40 -22.08 -13.36
N MET A 122 -6.14 -23.01 -14.31
CA MET A 122 -7.12 -23.43 -15.32
C MET A 122 -8.30 -24.19 -14.72
N PHE A 123 -8.13 -24.76 -13.52
CA PHE A 123 -9.19 -25.49 -12.82
C PHE A 123 -10.07 -24.62 -11.93
N TYR A 124 -9.72 -23.34 -11.77
CA TYR A 124 -10.58 -22.39 -11.08
C TYR A 124 -11.53 -21.74 -12.07
N ASP A 125 -12.83 -21.98 -11.90
CA ASP A 125 -13.85 -21.22 -12.58
C ASP A 125 -14.02 -19.87 -11.87
N GLU A 126 -14.22 -18.79 -12.63
CA GLU A 126 -14.37 -17.44 -12.06
C GLU A 126 -15.54 -17.34 -11.09
N ASP A 127 -16.55 -18.21 -11.27
CA ASP A 127 -17.75 -18.23 -10.44
C ASP A 127 -17.60 -19.00 -9.11
N ASP A 128 -16.60 -19.89 -8.99
CA ASP A 128 -16.45 -20.80 -7.85
C ASP A 128 -15.56 -20.26 -6.72
N THR A 129 -14.83 -19.17 -6.94
CA THR A 129 -13.82 -18.71 -5.99
C THR A 129 -14.39 -17.98 -4.78
N GLY A 130 -15.71 -17.68 -4.73
CA GLY A 130 -16.34 -16.94 -3.62
C GLY A 130 -15.72 -15.54 -3.37
N PHE A 131 -14.66 -15.22 -4.09
CA PHE A 131 -14.08 -13.90 -4.17
C PHE A 131 -14.79 -13.15 -5.28
N THR A 132 -15.54 -12.16 -4.92
CA THR A 132 -16.08 -11.23 -5.91
C THR A 132 -14.92 -10.74 -6.77
N SER A 133 -15.10 -10.78 -8.08
CA SER A 133 -14.14 -10.28 -9.09
C SER A 133 -13.58 -8.90 -8.78
N GLU A 134 -14.23 -8.13 -7.93
CA GLU A 134 -13.81 -6.82 -7.43
C GLU A 134 -12.67 -6.89 -6.40
N GLY A 135 -12.66 -7.83 -5.48
CA GLY A 135 -11.61 -7.93 -4.44
C GLY A 135 -10.27 -8.43 -5.00
N VAL A 136 -10.30 -9.30 -6.00
CA VAL A 136 -9.10 -9.75 -6.71
C VAL A 136 -8.61 -8.67 -7.68
N ARG A 137 -9.52 -7.91 -8.27
CA ARG A 137 -9.22 -6.81 -9.16
C ARG A 137 -8.39 -5.71 -8.49
N ASP A 138 -8.75 -5.31 -7.26
CA ASP A 138 -8.07 -4.22 -6.55
C ASP A 138 -6.67 -4.60 -6.07
N SER A 139 -6.46 -5.84 -5.64
CA SER A 139 -5.14 -6.27 -5.16
C SER A 139 -4.15 -6.57 -6.28
N SER A 140 -4.64 -7.02 -7.44
CA SER A 140 -3.80 -7.40 -8.57
C SER A 140 -3.49 -6.25 -9.52
N LEU A 141 -4.41 -5.31 -9.69
CA LEU A 141 -4.20 -4.13 -10.54
C LEU A 141 -3.17 -3.15 -9.96
N ASN A 142 -2.94 -3.17 -8.65
CA ASN A 142 -1.88 -2.37 -8.03
C ASN A 142 -0.47 -2.83 -8.39
N ASP A 143 -0.31 -4.04 -8.94
CA ASP A 143 0.98 -4.55 -9.41
C ASP A 143 1.18 -4.37 -10.92
N LEU A 144 0.12 -4.05 -11.66
CA LEU A 144 0.25 -3.75 -13.09
C LEU A 144 0.67 -2.28 -13.25
N ARG A 145 1.71 -2.03 -14.03
CA ARG A 145 2.05 -0.68 -14.49
C ARG A 145 1.00 -0.25 -15.53
N TYR A 146 0.42 0.92 -15.28
CA TYR A 146 -0.33 1.67 -16.27
C TYR A 146 0.59 2.68 -16.97
#